data_9ba78c5a68c0031aec259091d2143441
#
_entry.id   9ba78c5a68c0031aec259091d2143441
#
_cell.length_a   1.000
_cell.length_b   1.000
_cell.length_c   1.000
_cell.angle_alpha   90.00
_cell.angle_beta   90.00
_cell.angle_gamma   90.00
#
_symmetry.space_group_name_H-M   'P 1'
#
loop_
_entity.id
_entity.type
_entity.pdbx_description
1 polymer ?
#
loop_
_entity_poly.entity_id
_entity_poly.type
_entity_poly.pdbx_seq_one_letter_code
_entity_poly.pdbx_strand_id
1 'polypeptide(L)'
;VEEALAGARDIVAERIADDAAVRKRLRVVCFAKGYLTAKAAKEEDSVYRNYYDFREPLNKVPGHRILAINRGEREEFLRVHVEFDPAHAMRIVASEHIQADCPATPQVQQAAEDAYDRLIFPALEREMRNTLTEAASTAAIQVFSTNLRQLLMQPPVKGKVTLGLDPGYQHGCKTA
;
A
#
# COMPACT_ATOMS: atom_id res chain seq x y z
N VAL A 1 -20.23 -11.33 34.41
CA VAL A 1 -20.83 -10.23 33.58
C VAL A 1 -19.80 -9.65 32.63
N GLU A 2 -18.61 -9.31 33.10
CA GLU A 2 -17.54 -8.70 32.32
C GLU A 2 -17.11 -9.60 31.13
N GLU A 3 -16.90 -10.88 31.37
CA GLU A 3 -16.53 -11.87 30.35
C GLU A 3 -17.61 -12.02 29.26
N ALA A 4 -18.88 -11.98 29.64
CA ALA A 4 -19.99 -12.02 28.69
C ALA A 4 -20.07 -10.73 27.84
N LEU A 5 -19.77 -9.58 28.44
CA LEU A 5 -19.70 -8.31 27.70
C LEU A 5 -18.50 -8.27 26.75
N ALA A 6 -17.35 -8.81 27.14
CA ALA A 6 -16.20 -8.92 26.27
C ALA A 6 -16.51 -9.78 25.04
N GLY A 7 -17.09 -10.98 25.24
CA GLY A 7 -17.51 -11.84 24.13
C GLY A 7 -18.58 -11.18 23.23
N ALA A 8 -19.51 -10.43 23.80
CA ALA A 8 -20.48 -9.68 23.01
C ALA A 8 -19.84 -8.56 22.18
N ARG A 9 -18.84 -7.85 22.74
CA ARG A 9 -18.07 -6.83 21.97
C ARG A 9 -17.32 -7.46 20.80
N ASP A 10 -16.70 -8.62 20.99
CA ASP A 10 -16.00 -9.33 19.91
C ASP A 10 -16.93 -9.66 18.74
N ILE A 11 -18.12 -10.19 19.03
CA ILE A 11 -19.13 -10.51 18.01
C ILE A 11 -19.59 -9.23 17.28
N VAL A 12 -19.80 -8.13 18.02
CA VAL A 12 -20.19 -6.86 17.42
C VAL A 12 -19.06 -6.29 16.56
N ALA A 13 -17.81 -6.39 17.02
CA ALA A 13 -16.64 -5.96 16.26
C ALA A 13 -16.50 -6.71 14.93
N GLU A 14 -16.67 -8.03 14.93
CA GLU A 14 -16.67 -8.83 13.71
C GLU A 14 -17.79 -8.42 12.75
N ARG A 15 -19.01 -8.21 13.24
CA ARG A 15 -20.13 -7.75 12.40
C ARG A 15 -19.89 -6.37 11.78
N ILE A 16 -19.31 -5.43 12.53
CA ILE A 16 -18.91 -4.11 12.02
C ILE A 16 -17.82 -4.28 10.95
N ALA A 17 -16.85 -5.14 11.22
CA ALA A 17 -15.75 -5.39 10.30
C ALA A 17 -16.19 -6.06 8.98
N ASP A 18 -17.25 -6.83 8.99
CA ASP A 18 -17.80 -7.52 7.82
C ASP A 18 -18.78 -6.64 7.02
N ASP A 19 -19.14 -5.46 7.53
CA ASP A 19 -20.06 -4.56 6.83
C ASP A 19 -19.44 -4.03 5.52
N ALA A 20 -20.01 -4.46 4.41
CA ALA A 20 -19.57 -4.10 3.06
C ALA A 20 -19.72 -2.60 2.76
N ALA A 21 -20.74 -1.94 3.32
CA ALA A 21 -20.98 -0.51 3.11
C ALA A 21 -19.93 0.33 3.84
N VAL A 22 -19.63 -0.03 5.10
CA VAL A 22 -18.56 0.59 5.89
C VAL A 22 -17.21 0.41 5.18
N ARG A 23 -16.86 -0.81 4.80
CA ARG A 23 -15.61 -1.11 4.10
C ARG A 23 -15.48 -0.32 2.79
N LYS A 24 -16.54 -0.25 1.99
CA LYS A 24 -16.55 0.52 0.73
C LYS A 24 -16.33 2.01 0.98
N ARG A 25 -16.99 2.59 1.97
CA ARG A 25 -16.82 4.01 2.32
C ARG A 25 -15.41 4.29 2.85
N LEU A 26 -14.91 3.46 3.76
CA LEU A 26 -13.55 3.59 4.30
C LEU A 26 -12.48 3.50 3.21
N ARG A 27 -12.63 2.58 2.26
CA ARG A 27 -11.72 2.45 1.10
C ARG A 27 -11.63 3.73 0.29
N VAL A 28 -12.77 4.31 -0.07
CA VAL A 28 -12.83 5.55 -0.87
C VAL A 28 -12.21 6.72 -0.11
N VAL A 29 -12.56 6.87 1.17
CA VAL A 29 -12.08 8.01 1.97
C VAL A 29 -10.60 7.85 2.33
N CYS A 30 -10.14 6.64 2.64
CA CYS A 30 -8.74 6.35 2.90
C CYS A 30 -7.88 6.63 1.65
N PHE A 31 -8.29 6.20 0.48
CA PHE A 31 -7.57 6.51 -0.76
C PHE A 31 -7.49 8.00 -1.04
N ALA A 32 -8.57 8.74 -0.76
CA ALA A 32 -8.63 10.18 -1.01
C ALA A 32 -7.85 11.03 0.00
N LYS A 33 -7.78 10.61 1.27
CA LYS A 33 -7.27 11.41 2.39
C LYS A 33 -6.09 10.77 3.13
N GLY A 34 -5.79 9.51 2.89
CA GLY A 34 -4.67 8.80 3.51
C GLY A 34 -3.34 9.17 2.89
N TYR A 35 -2.28 8.83 3.58
CA TYR A 35 -0.90 9.07 3.18
C TYR A 35 -0.11 7.77 3.16
N LEU A 36 0.75 7.61 2.16
CA LEU A 36 1.82 6.62 2.19
C LEU A 36 3.00 7.22 2.93
N THR A 37 3.48 6.51 3.94
CA THR A 37 4.64 6.91 4.73
C THR A 37 5.72 5.86 4.67
N ALA A 38 6.97 6.30 4.65
CA ALA A 38 8.11 5.41 4.80
C ALA A 38 9.13 6.05 5.74
N LYS A 39 9.70 5.22 6.61
CA LYS A 39 10.75 5.62 7.55
C LYS A 39 11.93 4.68 7.45
N ALA A 40 13.12 5.18 7.78
CA ALA A 40 14.31 4.35 7.88
C ALA A 40 14.09 3.20 8.87
N ALA A 41 14.40 1.98 8.46
CA ALA A 41 14.43 0.81 9.33
C ALA A 41 15.82 0.62 9.97
N LYS A 42 16.87 1.14 9.30
CA LYS A 42 18.28 1.09 9.72
C LYS A 42 18.89 2.49 9.58
N GLU A 43 19.81 2.83 10.45
CA GLU A 43 20.57 4.10 10.39
C GLU A 43 21.79 4.00 9.44
N GLU A 44 21.64 3.31 8.33
CA GLU A 44 22.66 3.15 7.32
C GLU A 44 22.36 4.00 6.09
N ASP A 45 23.40 4.56 5.47
CA ASP A 45 23.23 5.27 4.20
C ASP A 45 22.94 4.26 3.06
N SER A 46 21.92 4.52 2.28
CA SER A 46 21.52 3.66 1.19
C SER A 46 20.93 4.45 0.01
N VAL A 47 20.73 3.78 -1.11
CA VAL A 47 20.05 4.36 -2.27
C VAL A 47 18.61 4.79 -1.97
N TYR A 48 18.06 4.38 -0.82
CA TYR A 48 16.70 4.71 -0.35
C TYR A 48 16.65 5.92 0.57
N ARG A 49 17.76 6.63 0.81
CA ARG A 49 17.86 7.79 1.71
C ARG A 49 16.77 8.84 1.48
N ASN A 50 16.38 9.07 0.23
CA ASN A 50 15.31 10.02 -0.10
C ASN A 50 13.92 9.61 0.42
N TYR A 51 13.77 8.38 0.91
CA TYR A 51 12.53 7.82 1.45
C TYR A 51 12.58 7.58 2.96
N TYR A 52 13.65 7.98 3.66
CA TYR A 52 13.81 7.75 5.11
C TYR A 52 12.85 8.56 5.97
N ASP A 53 12.31 9.64 5.44
CA ASP A 53 11.22 10.43 6.02
C ASP A 53 10.27 10.86 4.91
N PHE A 54 9.56 9.89 4.36
CA PHE A 54 8.69 10.08 3.23
C PHE A 54 7.23 10.10 3.67
N ARG A 55 6.46 11.07 3.16
CA ARG A 55 5.02 11.17 3.40
C ARG A 55 4.35 11.87 2.21
N GLU A 56 3.55 11.13 1.45
CA GLU A 56 2.75 11.69 0.33
C GLU A 56 1.32 11.14 0.33
N PRO A 57 0.32 11.91 -0.16
CA PRO A 57 -1.05 11.43 -0.28
C PRO A 57 -1.14 10.20 -1.20
N LEU A 58 -1.90 9.16 -0.79
CA LEU A 58 -2.04 7.90 -1.54
C LEU A 58 -2.44 8.12 -3.01
N ASN A 59 -3.34 9.06 -3.26
CA ASN A 59 -3.86 9.36 -4.60
C ASN A 59 -2.92 10.20 -5.48
N LYS A 60 -1.75 10.61 -4.96
CA LYS A 60 -0.78 11.46 -5.68
C LYS A 60 0.61 10.86 -5.80
N VAL A 61 0.89 9.76 -5.08
CA VAL A 61 2.22 9.13 -5.12
C VAL A 61 2.51 8.58 -6.52
N PRO A 62 3.60 9.01 -7.17
CA PRO A 62 3.99 8.49 -8.47
C PRO A 62 4.39 7.01 -8.40
N GLY A 63 4.03 6.23 -9.44
CA GLY A 63 4.27 4.79 -9.48
C GLY A 63 5.74 4.38 -9.28
N HIS A 64 6.69 5.13 -9.84
CA HIS A 64 8.11 4.83 -9.65
C HIS A 64 8.57 4.95 -8.19
N ARG A 65 7.98 5.86 -7.39
CA ARG A 65 8.26 5.98 -5.96
C ARG A 65 7.67 4.81 -5.19
N ILE A 66 6.46 4.38 -5.54
CA ILE A 66 5.82 3.19 -4.94
C ILE A 66 6.72 1.96 -5.13
N LEU A 67 7.21 1.73 -6.36
CA LEU A 67 8.09 0.59 -6.64
C LEU A 67 9.45 0.70 -5.93
N ALA A 68 10.02 1.90 -5.82
CA ALA A 68 11.26 2.13 -5.09
C ALA A 68 11.08 1.88 -3.58
N ILE A 69 10.00 2.40 -2.99
CA ILE A 69 9.67 2.21 -1.58
C ILE A 69 9.44 0.72 -1.27
N ASN A 70 8.67 0.00 -2.10
CA ASN A 70 8.44 -1.43 -1.93
C ASN A 70 9.73 -2.25 -2.03
N ARG A 71 10.68 -1.82 -2.87
CA ARG A 71 12.01 -2.45 -2.95
C ARG A 71 12.80 -2.19 -1.67
N GLY A 72 12.83 -0.94 -1.18
CA GLY A 72 13.51 -0.58 0.05
C GLY A 72 12.97 -1.31 1.28
N GLU A 73 11.65 -1.56 1.32
CA GLU A 73 11.03 -2.36 2.38
C GLU A 73 11.44 -3.84 2.28
N ARG A 74 11.42 -4.43 1.09
CA ARG A 74 11.85 -5.82 0.85
C ARG A 74 13.33 -6.05 1.18
N GLU A 75 14.17 -5.04 1.00
CA GLU A 75 15.59 -5.03 1.34
C GLU A 75 15.83 -4.59 2.81
N GLU A 76 14.77 -4.40 3.59
CA GLU A 76 14.78 -4.04 5.02
C GLU A 76 15.45 -2.70 5.36
N PHE A 77 15.51 -1.77 4.40
CA PHE A 77 15.95 -0.40 4.64
C PHE A 77 14.82 0.54 5.06
N LEU A 78 13.59 0.21 4.69
CA LEU A 78 12.41 1.03 4.95
C LEU A 78 11.36 0.26 5.73
N ARG A 79 10.60 0.99 6.57
CA ARG A 79 9.32 0.57 7.15
C ARG A 79 8.23 1.41 6.52
N VAL A 80 7.24 0.76 5.90
CA VAL A 80 6.23 1.42 5.09
C VAL A 80 4.85 1.21 5.69
N HIS A 81 4.12 2.30 5.87
CA HIS A 81 2.78 2.29 6.44
C HIS A 81 1.84 3.22 5.67
N VAL A 82 0.56 2.96 5.82
CA VAL A 82 -0.49 3.88 5.43
C VAL A 82 -0.97 4.63 6.67
N GLU A 83 -0.92 5.95 6.62
CA GLU A 83 -1.52 6.80 7.64
C GLU A 83 -2.91 7.24 7.21
N PHE A 84 -3.90 7.01 8.05
CA PHE A 84 -5.26 7.50 7.88
C PHE A 84 -5.81 7.95 9.23
N ASP A 85 -6.46 9.11 9.29
CA ASP A 85 -6.98 9.67 10.53
C ASP A 85 -8.07 8.77 11.14
N PRO A 86 -7.82 8.17 12.32
CA PRO A 86 -8.81 7.32 12.99
C PRO A 86 -10.13 8.03 13.27
N ALA A 87 -10.11 9.33 13.54
CA ALA A 87 -11.32 10.10 13.78
C ALA A 87 -12.23 10.18 12.54
N HIS A 88 -11.64 10.16 11.34
CA HIS A 88 -12.40 10.06 10.09
C HIS A 88 -13.04 8.68 9.92
N ALA A 89 -12.29 7.63 10.24
CA ALA A 89 -12.77 6.26 10.15
C ALA A 89 -13.91 6.03 11.15
N MET A 90 -13.74 6.44 12.39
CA MET A 90 -14.74 6.27 13.44
C MET A 90 -16.04 7.01 13.13
N ARG A 91 -16.00 8.19 12.50
CA ARG A 91 -17.21 8.87 12.04
C ARG A 91 -18.00 8.07 11.01
N ILE A 92 -17.32 7.35 10.12
CA ILE A 92 -17.97 6.49 9.12
C ILE A 92 -18.60 5.29 9.81
N VAL A 93 -17.87 4.60 10.68
CA VAL A 93 -18.37 3.44 11.43
C VAL A 93 -19.55 3.85 12.34
N ALA A 94 -19.40 4.95 13.07
CA ALA A 94 -20.42 5.44 13.97
C ALA A 94 -21.73 5.80 13.25
N SER A 95 -21.65 6.38 12.06
CA SER A 95 -22.85 6.77 11.30
C SER A 95 -23.71 5.58 10.88
N GLU A 96 -23.14 4.38 10.80
CA GLU A 96 -23.88 3.17 10.38
C GLU A 96 -24.28 2.28 11.56
N HIS A 97 -23.50 2.27 12.65
CA HIS A 97 -23.65 1.27 13.70
C HIS A 97 -23.93 1.84 15.11
N ILE A 98 -23.70 3.13 15.35
CA ILE A 98 -23.88 3.71 16.68
C ILE A 98 -25.19 4.49 16.72
N GLN A 99 -26.10 4.06 17.59
CA GLN A 99 -27.32 4.80 17.93
C GLN A 99 -27.05 5.69 19.15
N ALA A 100 -27.45 6.95 19.06
CA ALA A 100 -27.40 7.84 20.20
C ALA A 100 -28.43 7.43 21.27
N ASP A 101 -28.13 7.73 22.53
CA ASP A 101 -29.04 7.55 23.69
C ASP A 101 -29.48 6.11 23.98
N CYS A 102 -28.68 5.11 23.60
CA CYS A 102 -28.89 3.73 23.97
C CYS A 102 -27.95 3.32 25.12
N PRO A 103 -28.39 2.57 26.14
CA PRO A 103 -27.52 2.07 27.22
C PRO A 103 -26.34 1.23 26.71
N ALA A 104 -26.48 0.61 25.54
CA ALA A 104 -25.42 -0.19 24.92
C ALA A 104 -24.40 0.65 24.11
N THR A 105 -24.66 1.94 23.87
CA THR A 105 -23.79 2.80 23.05
C THR A 105 -22.31 2.75 23.45
N PRO A 106 -21.93 2.82 24.74
CA PRO A 106 -20.51 2.74 25.11
C PRO A 106 -19.86 1.38 24.75
N GLN A 107 -20.62 0.30 24.82
CA GLN A 107 -20.12 -1.03 24.46
C GLN A 107 -19.94 -1.19 22.94
N VAL A 108 -20.88 -0.66 22.16
CA VAL A 108 -20.80 -0.66 20.68
C VAL A 108 -19.67 0.23 20.21
N GLN A 109 -19.42 1.36 20.88
CA GLN A 109 -18.33 2.25 20.56
C GLN A 109 -16.96 1.56 20.77
N GLN A 110 -16.78 0.88 21.92
CA GLN A 110 -15.56 0.11 22.16
C GLN A 110 -15.37 -1.01 21.14
N ALA A 111 -16.46 -1.71 20.78
CA ALA A 111 -16.41 -2.72 19.75
C ALA A 111 -16.06 -2.15 18.37
N ALA A 112 -16.53 -0.95 18.05
CA ALA A 112 -16.21 -0.26 16.81
C ALA A 112 -14.73 0.18 16.73
N GLU A 113 -14.17 0.66 17.84
CA GLU A 113 -12.74 0.99 17.95
C GLU A 113 -11.89 -0.27 17.76
N ASP A 114 -12.21 -1.36 18.45
CA ASP A 114 -11.52 -2.64 18.29
C ASP A 114 -11.66 -3.22 16.87
N ALA A 115 -12.86 -3.15 16.28
CA ALA A 115 -13.10 -3.55 14.90
C ALA A 115 -12.20 -2.79 13.92
N TYR A 116 -12.08 -1.48 14.12
CA TYR A 116 -11.24 -0.65 13.27
C TYR A 116 -9.76 -1.00 13.42
N ASP A 117 -9.24 -1.00 14.63
CA ASP A 117 -7.81 -1.17 14.89
C ASP A 117 -7.32 -2.60 14.56
N ARG A 118 -8.08 -3.60 14.92
CA ARG A 118 -7.68 -5.01 14.81
C ARG A 118 -8.06 -5.66 13.48
N LEU A 119 -9.22 -5.33 12.93
CA LEU A 119 -9.78 -6.05 11.77
C LEU A 119 -9.82 -5.21 10.49
N ILE A 120 -10.31 -3.96 10.57
CA ILE A 120 -10.55 -3.16 9.36
C ILE A 120 -9.28 -2.51 8.86
N PHE A 121 -8.58 -1.76 9.71
CA PHE A 121 -7.44 -0.94 9.26
C PHE A 121 -6.27 -1.76 8.72
N PRO A 122 -5.83 -2.88 9.33
CA PRO A 122 -4.77 -3.70 8.76
C PRO A 122 -5.13 -4.32 7.41
N ALA A 123 -6.40 -4.66 7.20
CA ALA A 123 -6.88 -5.16 5.91
C ALA A 123 -6.93 -4.04 4.87
N LEU A 124 -7.40 -2.86 5.26
CA LEU A 124 -7.49 -1.67 4.41
C LEU A 124 -6.10 -1.17 3.99
N GLU A 125 -5.15 -1.10 4.91
CA GLU A 125 -3.75 -0.75 4.64
C GLU A 125 -3.15 -1.67 3.56
N ARG A 126 -3.28 -2.98 3.77
CA ARG A 126 -2.80 -3.98 2.80
C ARG A 126 -3.47 -3.84 1.43
N GLU A 127 -4.77 -3.60 1.39
CA GLU A 127 -5.53 -3.38 0.15
C GLU A 127 -5.05 -2.12 -0.57
N MET A 128 -4.87 -1.00 0.13
CA MET A 128 -4.36 0.24 -0.45
C MET A 128 -2.97 0.06 -1.04
N ARG A 129 -2.07 -0.60 -0.32
CA ARG A 129 -0.71 -0.88 -0.78
C ARG A 129 -0.69 -1.78 -2.02
N ASN A 130 -1.51 -2.82 -2.03
CA ASN A 130 -1.63 -3.73 -3.18
C ASN A 130 -2.15 -2.99 -4.41
N THR A 131 -3.22 -2.21 -4.27
CA THR A 131 -3.80 -1.41 -5.36
C THR A 131 -2.78 -0.44 -5.96
N LEU A 132 -2.03 0.27 -5.12
CA LEU A 132 -0.97 1.17 -5.57
C LEU A 132 0.15 0.42 -6.30
N THR A 133 0.55 -0.74 -5.78
CA THR A 133 1.61 -1.56 -6.36
C THR A 133 1.21 -2.12 -7.72
N GLU A 134 0.00 -2.62 -7.85
CA GLU A 134 -0.53 -3.15 -9.12
C GLU A 134 -0.61 -2.06 -10.19
N ALA A 135 -1.14 -0.89 -9.85
CA ALA A 135 -1.20 0.24 -10.76
C ALA A 135 0.20 0.70 -11.19
N ALA A 136 1.15 0.81 -10.25
CA ALA A 136 2.52 1.21 -10.52
C ALA A 136 3.26 0.18 -11.40
N SER A 137 3.09 -1.11 -11.12
CA SER A 137 3.69 -2.20 -11.88
C SER A 137 3.16 -2.26 -13.31
N THR A 138 1.85 -2.15 -13.49
CA THR A 138 1.21 -2.12 -14.81
C THR A 138 1.74 -0.96 -15.66
N ALA A 139 1.80 0.23 -15.09
CA ALA A 139 2.34 1.40 -15.79
C ALA A 139 3.83 1.22 -16.16
N ALA A 140 4.64 0.68 -15.25
CA ALA A 140 6.06 0.43 -15.49
C ALA A 140 6.28 -0.62 -16.60
N ILE A 141 5.51 -1.71 -16.62
CA ILE A 141 5.55 -2.74 -17.67
C ILE A 141 5.17 -2.13 -19.02
N GLN A 142 4.18 -1.27 -19.08
CA GLN A 142 3.78 -0.61 -20.32
C GLN A 142 4.89 0.27 -20.90
N VAL A 143 5.55 1.07 -20.06
CA VAL A 143 6.70 1.89 -20.46
C VAL A 143 7.85 1.01 -20.95
N PHE A 144 8.18 -0.04 -20.20
CA PHE A 144 9.23 -1.00 -20.59
C PHE A 144 8.93 -1.66 -21.93
N SER A 145 7.69 -2.14 -22.12
CA SER A 145 7.26 -2.78 -23.37
C SER A 145 7.40 -1.85 -24.57
N THR A 146 7.01 -0.57 -24.40
CA THR A 146 7.13 0.46 -25.45
C THR A 146 8.60 0.71 -25.82
N ASN A 147 9.46 0.87 -24.83
CA ASN A 147 10.88 1.12 -25.03
C ASN A 147 11.58 -0.10 -25.67
N LEU A 148 11.27 -1.31 -25.20
CA LEU A 148 11.81 -2.55 -25.75
C LEU A 148 11.40 -2.74 -27.21
N ARG A 149 10.13 -2.49 -27.54
CA ARG A 149 9.66 -2.54 -28.90
C ARG A 149 10.42 -1.59 -29.82
N GLN A 150 10.62 -0.34 -29.40
CA GLN A 150 11.39 0.64 -30.18
C GLN A 150 12.82 0.19 -30.40
N LEU A 151 13.45 -0.41 -29.38
CA LEU A 151 14.81 -0.92 -29.48
C LEU A 151 14.90 -2.10 -30.46
N LEU A 152 13.99 -3.09 -30.35
CA LEU A 152 13.98 -4.28 -31.18
C LEU A 152 13.59 -4.00 -32.64
N MET A 153 12.80 -2.95 -32.88
CA MET A 153 12.33 -2.58 -34.22
C MET A 153 13.27 -1.60 -34.94
N GLN A 154 14.47 -1.37 -34.42
CA GLN A 154 15.45 -0.54 -35.12
C GLN A 154 15.86 -1.19 -36.45
N PRO A 155 16.06 -0.42 -37.53
CA PRO A 155 16.48 -0.94 -38.82
C PRO A 155 17.83 -1.66 -38.71
N PRO A 156 17.99 -2.83 -39.34
CA PRO A 156 19.27 -3.54 -39.32
C PRO A 156 20.35 -2.75 -40.08
N VAL A 157 21.57 -2.80 -39.58
CA VAL A 157 22.73 -2.26 -40.29
C VAL A 157 23.08 -3.15 -41.45
N LYS A 158 22.75 -2.74 -42.68
CA LYS A 158 22.99 -3.55 -43.89
C LYS A 158 24.45 -3.52 -44.31
N GLY A 159 24.94 -4.63 -44.81
CA GLY A 159 26.27 -4.78 -45.43
C GLY A 159 27.46 -4.65 -44.48
N LYS A 160 27.24 -4.82 -43.16
CA LYS A 160 28.29 -4.84 -42.15
C LYS A 160 28.30 -6.16 -41.40
N VAL A 161 29.49 -6.64 -41.05
CA VAL A 161 29.65 -7.70 -40.05
C VAL A 161 29.58 -7.00 -38.68
N THR A 162 28.71 -7.49 -37.83
CA THR A 162 28.49 -6.89 -36.52
C THR A 162 28.92 -7.85 -35.41
N LEU A 163 29.76 -7.39 -34.49
CA LEU A 163 30.11 -8.13 -33.28
C LEU A 163 29.31 -7.58 -32.13
N GLY A 164 28.42 -8.40 -31.56
CA GLY A 164 27.69 -8.07 -30.35
C GLY A 164 28.49 -8.40 -29.10
N LEU A 165 28.65 -7.47 -28.19
CA LEU A 165 29.30 -7.66 -26.88
C LEU A 165 28.32 -7.33 -25.76
N ASP A 166 28.06 -8.32 -24.89
CA ASP A 166 27.26 -8.15 -23.65
C ASP A 166 28.19 -8.33 -22.43
N PRO A 167 28.70 -7.23 -21.83
CA PRO A 167 29.63 -7.30 -20.72
C PRO A 167 28.93 -7.75 -19.44
N GLY A 168 29.33 -8.90 -18.90
CA GLY A 168 28.90 -9.39 -17.59
C GLY A 168 29.90 -9.00 -16.49
N TYR A 169 29.40 -8.49 -15.37
CA TYR A 169 30.24 -8.05 -14.25
C TYR A 169 30.97 -9.19 -13.51
N GLN A 170 30.47 -10.43 -13.57
CA GLN A 170 31.01 -11.57 -12.83
C GLN A 170 31.53 -12.70 -13.72
N HIS A 171 31.06 -12.85 -14.94
CA HIS A 171 31.29 -14.03 -15.78
C HIS A 171 31.88 -13.73 -17.17
N GLY A 172 32.48 -12.53 -17.31
CA GLY A 172 33.06 -12.10 -18.59
C GLY A 172 32.00 -11.61 -19.58
N CYS A 173 32.43 -11.38 -20.85
CA CYS A 173 31.56 -10.93 -21.93
C CYS A 173 30.93 -12.08 -22.69
N LYS A 174 29.65 -11.99 -23.00
CA LYS A 174 29.02 -12.80 -24.04
C LYS A 174 29.27 -12.13 -25.39
N THR A 175 29.64 -12.91 -26.39
CA THR A 175 29.89 -12.44 -27.76
C THR A 175 28.97 -13.14 -28.73
N ALA A 176 28.46 -12.44 -29.70
CA ALA A 176 27.62 -12.96 -30.78
C ALA A 176 27.95 -12.28 -32.12
#